data_befb1d52a8cba7ff9f02be5198c1df26
#
_entry.id   befb1d52a8cba7ff9f02be5198c1df26
#
_cell.length_a   1.000
_cell.length_b   1.000
_cell.length_c   1.000
_cell.angle_alpha   90.00
_cell.angle_beta   90.00
_cell.angle_gamma   90.00
#
_symmetry.space_group_name_H-M   'P 1'
#
loop_
_entity.id
_entity.type
_entity.pdbx_description
1 polymer ?
#
loop_
_entity_poly.entity_id
_entity_poly.type
_entity_poly.pdbx_seq_one_letter_code
_entity_poly.pdbx_strand_id
1 'polypeptide(L)'
;MNALQRRPKLIATDLDGTIVAHYGKISQRTRDAFHAAHEAGIEIFYVTGRPPRWMPEIAEAFSFGQAICGNGALHYDIHNQKVLEEWLMPVDAQIETINRLRLAIPNISFAVEWHTYFHREKEYVPRWDVGLDNIGVHDITEIIESPALKILARLSNQELTSDEMLAIAKRELEGVASVTHSNAHDSLLEINAHGISKGATLSKLADRKSTRLNSSH
;
A
#
# COMPACT_ATOMS: atom_id res chain seq x y z
N MET A 1 -27.58 4.42 28.81
CA MET A 1 -27.00 3.31 28.06
C MET A 1 -25.57 3.65 27.71
N ASN A 2 -24.60 2.92 28.26
CA ASN A 2 -23.17 3.23 28.17
C ASN A 2 -22.68 3.11 26.74
N ALA A 3 -21.96 4.13 26.25
CA ALA A 3 -21.32 4.17 24.91
C ALA A 3 -20.34 3.01 24.65
N LEU A 4 -19.98 2.27 25.69
CA LEU A 4 -19.06 1.10 25.67
C LEU A 4 -19.70 -0.22 25.23
N GLN A 5 -21.00 -0.26 24.92
CA GLN A 5 -21.71 -1.50 24.56
C GLN A 5 -22.06 -1.64 23.07
N ARG A 6 -21.62 -0.74 22.20
CA ARG A 6 -21.85 -0.92 20.78
C ARG A 6 -20.70 -1.76 20.19
N ARG A 7 -21.04 -2.98 19.78
CA ARG A 7 -20.14 -3.86 19.03
C ARG A 7 -19.64 -3.13 17.78
N PRO A 8 -18.33 -3.11 17.48
CA PRO A 8 -17.83 -2.56 16.23
C PRO A 8 -18.43 -3.32 15.04
N LYS A 9 -18.73 -2.61 13.96
CA LYS A 9 -19.22 -3.22 12.71
C LYS A 9 -18.08 -3.57 11.76
N LEU A 10 -16.93 -2.94 11.94
CA LEU A 10 -15.77 -3.07 11.07
C LEU A 10 -14.50 -2.99 11.91
N ILE A 11 -13.53 -3.84 11.56
CA ILE A 11 -12.14 -3.77 12.03
C ILE A 11 -11.26 -3.53 10.81
N ALA A 12 -10.47 -2.45 10.84
CA ALA A 12 -9.41 -2.19 9.87
C ALA A 12 -8.07 -2.33 10.57
N THR A 13 -7.17 -3.14 10.01
CA THR A 13 -5.84 -3.40 10.58
C THR A 13 -4.76 -3.28 9.53
N ASP A 14 -3.60 -2.76 9.91
CA ASP A 14 -2.39 -2.93 9.11
C ASP A 14 -1.86 -4.37 9.26
N LEU A 15 -1.00 -4.79 8.36
CA LEU A 15 -0.37 -6.10 8.36
C LEU A 15 1.02 -6.05 9.03
N ASP A 16 1.96 -5.39 8.39
CA ASP A 16 3.38 -5.43 8.75
C ASP A 16 3.67 -4.64 10.03
N GLY A 17 4.26 -5.33 11.02
CA GLY A 17 4.48 -4.74 12.34
C GLY A 17 3.23 -4.63 13.22
N THR A 18 2.06 -5.08 12.74
CA THR A 18 0.78 -5.07 13.48
C THR A 18 0.29 -6.49 13.74
N ILE A 19 -0.27 -7.17 12.74
CA ILE A 19 -0.71 -8.56 12.90
C ILE A 19 0.29 -9.57 12.31
N VAL A 20 1.15 -9.12 11.42
CA VAL A 20 2.32 -9.86 10.94
C VAL A 20 3.55 -9.31 11.68
N ALA A 21 4.14 -10.11 12.55
CA ALA A 21 5.33 -9.72 13.30
C ALA A 21 6.52 -9.52 12.35
N HIS A 22 7.47 -8.65 12.72
CA HIS A 22 8.74 -8.54 12.00
C HIS A 22 9.44 -9.91 11.97
N TYR A 23 9.70 -10.44 10.77
CA TYR A 23 10.29 -11.77 10.53
C TYR A 23 9.46 -12.95 11.06
N GLY A 24 8.15 -12.75 11.35
CA GLY A 24 7.31 -13.74 11.99
C GLY A 24 6.03 -14.05 11.23
N LYS A 25 5.45 -15.20 11.61
CA LYS A 25 4.12 -15.61 11.16
C LYS A 25 3.05 -14.92 12.02
N ILE A 26 1.83 -14.86 11.51
CA ILE A 26 0.67 -14.45 12.28
C ILE A 26 0.47 -15.44 13.44
N SER A 27 0.40 -14.93 14.68
CA SER A 27 0.26 -15.78 15.86
C SER A 27 -1.09 -16.49 15.89
N GLN A 28 -1.16 -17.66 16.52
CA GLN A 28 -2.42 -18.40 16.67
C GLN A 28 -3.46 -17.55 17.43
N ARG A 29 -3.05 -16.84 18.47
CA ARG A 29 -3.93 -15.93 19.21
C ARG A 29 -4.56 -14.85 18.30
N THR A 30 -3.78 -14.28 17.38
CA THR A 30 -4.26 -13.30 16.42
C THR A 30 -5.27 -13.94 15.46
N ARG A 31 -4.98 -15.13 14.94
CA ARG A 31 -5.90 -15.87 14.07
C ARG A 31 -7.22 -16.13 14.76
N ASP A 32 -7.19 -16.68 15.98
CA ASP A 32 -8.40 -17.00 16.75
C ASP A 32 -9.25 -15.76 17.01
N ALA A 33 -8.63 -14.63 17.35
CA ALA A 33 -9.33 -13.37 17.57
C ALA A 33 -10.02 -12.83 16.32
N PHE A 34 -9.36 -12.90 15.16
CA PHE A 34 -9.94 -12.46 13.90
C PHE A 34 -11.04 -13.41 13.41
N HIS A 35 -10.88 -14.72 13.59
CA HIS A 35 -11.95 -15.70 13.32
C HIS A 35 -13.17 -15.42 14.17
N ALA A 36 -13.01 -15.23 15.49
CA ALA A 36 -14.12 -14.92 16.38
C ALA A 36 -14.82 -13.58 16.00
N ALA A 37 -14.07 -12.58 15.56
CA ALA A 37 -14.62 -11.32 15.09
C ALA A 37 -15.45 -11.53 13.80
N HIS A 38 -14.92 -12.29 12.84
CA HIS A 38 -15.61 -12.63 11.60
C HIS A 38 -16.90 -13.42 11.85
N GLU A 39 -16.84 -14.47 12.67
CA GLU A 39 -18.03 -15.26 13.07
C GLU A 39 -19.08 -14.43 13.80
N ALA A 40 -18.63 -13.40 14.52
CA ALA A 40 -19.51 -12.42 15.15
C ALA A 40 -20.14 -11.43 14.15
N GLY A 41 -19.89 -11.55 12.83
CA GLY A 41 -20.41 -10.67 11.79
C GLY A 41 -19.71 -9.31 11.70
N ILE A 42 -18.50 -9.18 12.25
CA ILE A 42 -17.70 -7.97 12.13
C ILE A 42 -16.93 -8.04 10.79
N GLU A 43 -17.05 -6.99 9.98
CA GLU A 43 -16.28 -6.90 8.75
C GLU A 43 -14.80 -6.64 9.04
N ILE A 44 -13.91 -7.25 8.24
CA ILE A 44 -12.48 -7.13 8.41
C ILE A 44 -11.83 -6.60 7.14
N PHE A 45 -11.06 -5.53 7.30
CA PHE A 45 -10.20 -4.95 6.28
C PHE A 45 -8.74 -5.04 6.68
N TYR A 46 -7.94 -5.66 5.83
CA TYR A 46 -6.48 -5.68 5.91
C TYR A 46 -5.93 -4.53 5.07
N VAL A 47 -5.33 -3.52 5.69
CA VAL A 47 -4.94 -2.27 5.03
C VAL A 47 -3.43 -2.17 4.96
N THR A 48 -2.84 -2.38 3.79
CA THR A 48 -1.40 -2.62 3.66
C THR A 48 -0.74 -1.90 2.49
N GLY A 49 0.57 -1.71 2.58
CA GLY A 49 1.43 -1.32 1.46
C GLY A 49 1.78 -2.49 0.51
N ARG A 50 1.49 -3.73 0.90
CA ARG A 50 1.79 -4.92 0.10
C ARG A 50 1.05 -4.91 -1.24
N PRO A 51 1.68 -5.37 -2.33
CA PRO A 51 0.99 -5.63 -3.60
C PRO A 51 0.12 -6.90 -3.52
N PRO A 52 -0.82 -7.10 -4.45
CA PRO A 52 -1.70 -8.28 -4.46
C PRO A 52 -0.95 -9.63 -4.46
N ARG A 53 0.21 -9.71 -5.11
CA ARG A 53 1.01 -10.95 -5.18
C ARG A 53 1.55 -11.44 -3.83
N TRP A 54 1.53 -10.59 -2.79
CA TRP A 54 1.91 -10.98 -1.43
C TRP A 54 0.71 -11.32 -0.54
N MET A 55 -0.51 -11.25 -1.08
CA MET A 55 -1.73 -11.57 -0.33
C MET A 55 -2.04 -13.06 -0.15
N PRO A 56 -1.53 -14.01 -0.96
CA PRO A 56 -1.75 -15.44 -0.71
C PRO A 56 -1.34 -15.89 0.70
N GLU A 57 -0.24 -15.37 1.26
CA GLU A 57 0.18 -15.64 2.65
C GLU A 57 -0.90 -15.22 3.67
N ILE A 58 -1.57 -14.11 3.42
CA ILE A 58 -2.64 -13.61 4.28
C ILE A 58 -3.92 -14.45 4.08
N ALA A 59 -4.20 -14.86 2.84
CA ALA A 59 -5.34 -15.72 2.52
C ALA A 59 -5.21 -17.12 3.16
N GLU A 60 -4.01 -17.65 3.33
CA GLU A 60 -3.76 -18.90 4.09
C GLU A 60 -4.09 -18.76 5.57
N ALA A 61 -3.85 -17.57 6.15
CA ALA A 61 -4.15 -17.31 7.56
C ALA A 61 -5.61 -16.96 7.80
N PHE A 62 -6.23 -16.25 6.85
CA PHE A 62 -7.58 -15.73 6.91
C PHE A 62 -8.26 -15.91 5.56
N SER A 63 -9.13 -16.93 5.43
CA SER A 63 -9.92 -17.16 4.22
C SER A 63 -11.13 -16.21 4.08
N PHE A 64 -11.09 -15.06 4.74
CA PHE A 64 -12.18 -14.08 4.82
C PHE A 64 -11.64 -12.65 4.90
N GLY A 65 -12.54 -11.70 4.73
CA GLY A 65 -12.23 -10.28 4.78
C GLY A 65 -11.86 -9.70 3.41
N GLN A 66 -11.56 -8.42 3.42
CA GLN A 66 -11.16 -7.67 2.24
C GLN A 66 -9.83 -6.97 2.52
N ALA A 67 -9.03 -6.74 1.49
CA ALA A 67 -7.78 -6.00 1.65
C ALA A 67 -7.81 -4.70 0.86
N ILE A 68 -7.10 -3.71 1.41
CA ILE A 68 -6.70 -2.49 0.72
C ILE A 68 -5.20 -2.59 0.52
N CYS A 69 -4.77 -2.87 -0.71
CA CYS A 69 -3.37 -3.10 -1.06
C CYS A 69 -2.72 -1.85 -1.68
N GLY A 70 -1.37 -1.87 -1.79
CA GLY A 70 -0.62 -0.80 -2.45
C GLY A 70 -0.86 0.57 -1.84
N ASN A 71 -0.97 0.67 -0.51
CA ASN A 71 -1.27 1.91 0.22
C ASN A 71 -2.60 2.59 -0.14
N GLY A 72 -3.57 1.83 -0.61
CA GLY A 72 -4.88 2.36 -1.01
C GLY A 72 -5.17 2.26 -2.50
N ALA A 73 -4.20 1.87 -3.31
CA ALA A 73 -4.35 1.81 -4.77
C ALA A 73 -5.29 0.69 -5.24
N LEU A 74 -5.64 -0.26 -4.36
CA LEU A 74 -6.34 -1.45 -4.80
C LEU A 74 -7.22 -2.02 -3.68
N HIS A 75 -8.45 -2.40 -4.03
CA HIS A 75 -9.39 -3.14 -3.21
C HIS A 75 -9.41 -4.61 -3.65
N TYR A 76 -9.22 -5.53 -2.71
CA TYR A 76 -8.97 -6.94 -2.97
C TYR A 76 -9.84 -7.85 -2.10
N ASP A 77 -10.45 -8.85 -2.70
CA ASP A 77 -11.19 -9.92 -2.02
C ASP A 77 -10.21 -11.03 -1.62
N ILE A 78 -10.04 -11.24 -0.32
CA ILE A 78 -9.13 -12.26 0.22
C ILE A 78 -9.62 -13.67 -0.09
N HIS A 79 -10.94 -13.90 0.03
CA HIS A 79 -11.52 -15.23 -0.15
C HIS A 79 -11.39 -15.71 -1.61
N ASN A 80 -11.76 -14.84 -2.55
CA ASN A 80 -11.73 -15.17 -3.99
C ASN A 80 -10.39 -14.83 -4.65
N GLN A 81 -9.45 -14.25 -3.92
CA GLN A 81 -8.15 -13.78 -4.40
C GLN A 81 -8.28 -12.91 -5.66
N LYS A 82 -9.20 -11.94 -5.62
CA LYS A 82 -9.59 -11.14 -6.77
C LYS A 82 -9.53 -9.64 -6.49
N VAL A 83 -9.02 -8.89 -7.45
CA VAL A 83 -9.13 -7.43 -7.49
C VAL A 83 -10.59 -7.05 -7.70
N LEU A 84 -11.12 -6.20 -6.84
CA LEU A 84 -12.48 -5.67 -6.90
C LEU A 84 -12.54 -4.29 -7.53
N GLU A 85 -11.64 -3.40 -7.11
CA GLU A 85 -11.51 -2.04 -7.62
C GLU A 85 -10.05 -1.60 -7.56
N GLU A 86 -9.66 -0.64 -8.40
CA GLU A 86 -8.31 -0.10 -8.42
C GLU A 86 -8.29 1.41 -8.71
N TRP A 87 -7.30 2.09 -8.16
CA TRP A 87 -7.02 3.51 -8.30
C TRP A 87 -5.54 3.69 -8.60
N LEU A 88 -5.16 3.32 -9.80
CA LEU A 88 -3.78 3.28 -10.25
C LEU A 88 -3.27 4.67 -10.61
N MET A 89 -1.97 4.84 -10.50
CA MET A 89 -1.27 6.04 -10.94
C MET A 89 -1.11 6.03 -12.46
N PRO A 90 -1.68 7.01 -13.20
CA PRO A 90 -1.56 7.09 -14.65
C PRO A 90 -0.10 7.24 -15.11
N VAL A 91 0.19 6.85 -16.36
CA VAL A 91 1.54 6.88 -16.94
C VAL A 91 2.15 8.27 -16.91
N ASP A 92 1.41 9.27 -17.30
CA ASP A 92 1.83 10.68 -17.29
C ASP A 92 2.19 11.18 -15.89
N ALA A 93 1.35 10.85 -14.89
CA ALA A 93 1.61 11.19 -13.49
C ALA A 93 2.85 10.45 -12.93
N GLN A 94 3.11 9.21 -13.38
CA GLN A 94 4.33 8.48 -13.01
C GLN A 94 5.57 9.19 -13.53
N ILE A 95 5.59 9.51 -14.82
CA ILE A 95 6.71 10.19 -15.49
C ILE A 95 6.95 11.58 -14.88
N GLU A 96 5.88 12.35 -14.67
CA GLU A 96 5.96 13.66 -14.03
C GLU A 96 6.53 13.57 -12.61
N THR A 97 6.06 12.64 -11.81
CA THR A 97 6.54 12.38 -10.45
C THR A 97 8.04 12.10 -10.42
N ILE A 98 8.50 11.17 -11.27
CA ILE A 98 9.90 10.79 -11.36
C ILE A 98 10.77 11.98 -11.77
N ASN A 99 10.37 12.71 -12.80
CA ASN A 99 11.13 13.85 -13.30
C ASN A 99 11.25 14.98 -12.29
N ARG A 100 10.16 15.32 -11.58
CA ARG A 100 10.20 16.34 -10.52
C ARG A 100 11.12 15.94 -9.37
N LEU A 101 11.03 14.69 -8.92
CA LEU A 101 11.88 14.21 -7.82
C LEU A 101 13.35 14.08 -8.21
N ARG A 102 13.70 13.71 -9.44
CA ARG A 102 15.08 13.73 -9.92
C ARG A 102 15.71 15.11 -9.89
N LEU A 103 14.93 16.15 -10.18
CA LEU A 103 15.39 17.53 -10.11
C LEU A 103 15.55 18.00 -8.66
N ALA A 104 14.70 17.57 -7.76
CA ALA A 104 14.66 18.05 -6.38
C ALA A 104 15.59 17.29 -5.42
N ILE A 105 15.85 16.00 -5.71
CA ILE A 105 16.65 15.12 -4.85
C ILE A 105 17.73 14.44 -5.70
N PRO A 106 18.99 14.93 -5.67
CA PRO A 106 20.09 14.31 -6.40
C PRO A 106 20.29 12.83 -6.01
N ASN A 107 20.68 12.00 -6.97
CA ASN A 107 20.95 10.56 -6.78
C ASN A 107 19.75 9.71 -6.31
N ILE A 108 18.52 10.25 -6.37
CA ILE A 108 17.33 9.46 -6.10
C ILE A 108 17.15 8.41 -7.21
N SER A 109 16.78 7.20 -6.81
CA SER A 109 16.51 6.08 -7.72
C SER A 109 15.10 5.54 -7.51
N PHE A 110 14.54 4.94 -8.55
CA PHE A 110 13.15 4.57 -8.57
C PHE A 110 12.91 3.09 -8.84
N ALA A 111 11.77 2.63 -8.33
CA ALA A 111 11.14 1.39 -8.73
C ALA A 111 9.64 1.61 -8.89
N VAL A 112 9.02 0.82 -9.75
CA VAL A 112 7.59 0.86 -10.01
C VAL A 112 6.98 -0.49 -9.69
N GLU A 113 5.89 -0.46 -8.93
CA GLU A 113 5.15 -1.62 -8.46
C GLU A 113 3.85 -1.76 -9.24
N TRP A 114 3.67 -2.89 -9.94
CA TRP A 114 2.42 -3.31 -10.57
C TRP A 114 1.76 -4.46 -9.78
N HIS A 115 0.70 -5.04 -10.29
CA HIS A 115 0.01 -6.16 -9.63
C HIS A 115 0.90 -7.39 -9.46
N THR A 116 1.54 -7.82 -10.55
CA THR A 116 2.24 -9.10 -10.66
C THR A 116 3.74 -8.94 -10.80
N TYR A 117 4.22 -7.75 -11.11
CA TYR A 117 5.64 -7.51 -11.33
C TYR A 117 6.08 -6.17 -10.75
N PHE A 118 7.40 -6.04 -10.64
CA PHE A 118 8.12 -4.92 -10.09
C PHE A 118 9.33 -4.65 -10.97
N HIS A 119 9.51 -3.41 -11.39
CA HIS A 119 10.72 -2.98 -12.07
C HIS A 119 11.43 -1.91 -11.27
N ARG A 120 12.75 -1.85 -11.43
CA ARG A 120 13.58 -0.89 -10.73
C ARG A 120 14.69 -0.33 -11.63
N GLU A 121 15.24 0.78 -11.23
CA GLU A 121 16.53 1.25 -11.72
C GLU A 121 17.67 0.43 -11.12
N LYS A 122 18.83 0.39 -11.79
CA LYS A 122 20.01 -0.35 -11.32
C LYS A 122 20.49 0.15 -9.97
N GLU A 123 20.41 1.46 -9.75
CA GLU A 123 20.82 2.16 -8.53
C GLU A 123 19.82 1.99 -7.37
N TYR A 124 18.60 1.57 -7.67
CA TYR A 124 17.61 1.25 -6.63
C TYR A 124 17.95 -0.10 -5.99
N VAL A 125 18.48 -0.07 -4.77
CA VAL A 125 18.82 -1.28 -4.01
C VAL A 125 17.65 -1.62 -3.08
N PRO A 126 16.87 -2.66 -3.34
CA PRO A 126 15.81 -3.09 -2.42
C PRO A 126 16.42 -3.61 -1.12
N ARG A 127 15.77 -3.32 0.01
CA ARG A 127 16.22 -3.82 1.34
C ARG A 127 15.71 -5.21 1.67
N TRP A 128 14.72 -5.67 0.96
CA TRP A 128 14.10 -6.98 1.15
C TRP A 128 13.92 -7.65 -0.21
N ASP A 129 13.76 -8.94 -0.17
CA ASP A 129 13.40 -9.71 -1.34
C ASP A 129 11.99 -9.29 -1.81
N VAL A 130 11.91 -8.77 -3.03
CA VAL A 130 10.64 -8.37 -3.65
C VAL A 130 9.96 -9.56 -4.36
N GLY A 131 10.59 -10.75 -4.31
CA GLY A 131 10.08 -11.98 -4.90
C GLY A 131 10.19 -12.04 -6.43
N LEU A 132 11.00 -11.17 -7.04
CA LEU A 132 11.15 -11.07 -8.49
C LEU A 132 12.60 -10.76 -8.85
N ASP A 133 13.21 -11.62 -9.67
CA ASP A 133 14.52 -11.36 -10.26
C ASP A 133 14.46 -10.18 -11.22
N ASN A 134 15.27 -9.16 -10.96
CA ASN A 134 15.27 -7.94 -11.74
C ASN A 134 16.65 -7.29 -11.72
N ILE A 135 17.32 -7.25 -12.89
CA ILE A 135 18.64 -6.65 -13.05
C ILE A 135 18.58 -5.13 -12.91
N GLY A 136 17.42 -4.54 -13.20
CA GLY A 136 17.20 -3.10 -13.25
C GLY A 136 17.53 -2.49 -14.61
N VAL A 137 16.86 -1.37 -14.91
CA VAL A 137 17.08 -0.55 -16.10
C VAL A 137 17.91 0.67 -15.75
N HIS A 138 18.39 1.41 -16.75
CA HIS A 138 19.11 2.65 -16.49
C HIS A 138 18.17 3.79 -16.12
N ASP A 139 17.07 3.92 -16.86
CA ASP A 139 16.01 4.88 -16.59
C ASP A 139 14.64 4.18 -16.60
N ILE A 140 13.96 4.21 -15.48
CA ILE A 140 12.66 3.54 -15.33
C ILE A 140 11.58 4.16 -16.23
N THR A 141 11.71 5.43 -16.61
CA THR A 141 10.72 6.10 -17.46
C THR A 141 10.65 5.51 -18.87
N GLU A 142 11.71 4.84 -19.32
CA GLU A 142 11.76 4.19 -20.65
C GLU A 142 10.85 2.96 -20.75
N ILE A 143 10.43 2.39 -19.60
CA ILE A 143 9.64 1.16 -19.56
C ILE A 143 8.25 1.34 -18.93
N ILE A 144 7.87 2.56 -18.57
CA ILE A 144 6.53 2.86 -18.04
C ILE A 144 5.54 2.99 -19.18
N GLU A 145 4.76 1.94 -19.42
CA GLU A 145 3.77 1.87 -20.49
C GLU A 145 2.33 1.70 -19.96
N SER A 146 2.16 1.49 -18.65
CA SER A 146 0.85 1.22 -18.04
C SER A 146 0.70 1.87 -16.66
N PRO A 147 -0.54 2.12 -16.20
CA PRO A 147 -0.79 2.59 -14.85
C PRO A 147 -0.23 1.63 -13.80
N ALA A 148 0.27 2.17 -12.69
CA ALA A 148 0.94 1.40 -11.63
C ALA A 148 0.26 1.55 -10.27
N LEU A 149 0.47 0.60 -9.37
CA LEU A 149 0.01 0.67 -7.98
C LEU A 149 0.70 1.80 -7.23
N LYS A 150 2.01 1.89 -7.36
CA LYS A 150 2.83 2.91 -6.70
C LYS A 150 4.23 3.00 -7.31
N ILE A 151 4.86 4.14 -7.07
CA ILE A 151 6.29 4.33 -7.28
C ILE A 151 6.98 4.24 -5.92
N LEU A 152 8.15 3.65 -5.90
CA LEU A 152 9.08 3.64 -4.79
C LEU A 152 10.27 4.53 -5.16
N ALA A 153 10.61 5.48 -4.30
CA ALA A 153 11.74 6.39 -4.55
C ALA A 153 12.73 6.31 -3.38
N ARG A 154 14.00 6.12 -3.68
CA ARG A 154 15.01 5.79 -2.68
C ARG A 154 16.34 6.48 -2.90
N LEU A 155 16.99 6.87 -1.78
CA LEU A 155 18.40 7.21 -1.72
C LEU A 155 19.19 6.04 -1.13
N SER A 156 19.95 5.34 -1.97
CA SER A 156 20.74 4.17 -1.55
C SER A 156 21.92 4.57 -0.65
N ASN A 157 22.45 5.79 -0.77
CA ASN A 157 23.51 6.35 0.07
C ASN A 157 23.02 6.92 1.42
N GLN A 158 21.70 7.01 1.63
CA GLN A 158 21.06 7.49 2.86
C GLN A 158 21.47 8.93 3.29
N GLU A 159 21.80 9.80 2.35
CA GLU A 159 22.13 11.21 2.63
C GLU A 159 20.95 12.00 3.24
N LEU A 160 19.73 11.60 2.95
CA LEU A 160 18.51 12.15 3.54
C LEU A 160 17.71 11.03 4.22
N THR A 161 17.08 11.35 5.33
CA THR A 161 16.07 10.50 5.97
C THR A 161 14.79 10.45 5.14
N SER A 162 13.92 9.46 5.39
CA SER A 162 12.60 9.43 4.74
C SER A 162 11.75 10.66 5.07
N ASP A 163 11.88 11.23 6.28
CA ASP A 163 11.15 12.44 6.69
C ASP A 163 11.61 13.67 5.88
N GLU A 164 12.93 13.85 5.69
CA GLU A 164 13.49 14.94 4.88
C GLU A 164 13.09 14.79 3.41
N MET A 165 13.19 13.58 2.85
CA MET A 165 12.72 13.29 1.51
C MET A 165 11.20 13.54 1.36
N LEU A 166 10.40 13.16 2.36
CA LEU A 166 8.96 13.38 2.36
C LEU A 166 8.59 14.85 2.34
N ALA A 167 9.32 15.69 3.11
CA ALA A 167 9.09 17.13 3.12
C ALA A 167 9.34 17.76 1.74
N ILE A 168 10.40 17.35 1.07
CA ILE A 168 10.69 17.77 -0.32
C ILE A 168 9.61 17.27 -1.27
N ALA A 169 9.32 15.97 -1.23
CA ALA A 169 8.39 15.34 -2.16
C ALA A 169 6.97 15.89 -2.05
N LYS A 170 6.48 16.19 -0.84
CA LYS A 170 5.16 16.81 -0.65
C LYS A 170 5.03 18.16 -1.33
N ARG A 171 6.10 18.97 -1.30
CA ARG A 171 6.14 20.27 -1.98
C ARG A 171 6.16 20.11 -3.50
N GLU A 172 7.05 19.26 -3.98
CA GLU A 172 7.27 19.08 -5.43
C GLU A 172 6.11 18.36 -6.13
N LEU A 173 5.39 17.51 -5.42
CA LEU A 173 4.31 16.69 -5.97
C LEU A 173 2.91 17.15 -5.53
N GLU A 174 2.78 18.38 -5.02
CA GLU A 174 1.49 18.93 -4.68
C GLU A 174 0.54 18.91 -5.90
N GLY A 175 -0.65 18.32 -5.72
CA GLY A 175 -1.64 18.13 -6.79
C GLY A 175 -1.31 17.03 -7.81
N VAL A 176 -0.13 16.41 -7.78
CA VAL A 176 0.31 15.36 -8.72
C VAL A 176 0.19 13.98 -8.12
N ALA A 177 0.70 13.79 -6.90
CA ALA A 177 0.76 12.49 -6.25
C ALA A 177 0.59 12.57 -4.74
N SER A 178 0.25 11.45 -4.12
CA SER A 178 0.21 11.27 -2.67
C SER A 178 1.47 10.53 -2.20
N VAL A 179 2.21 11.10 -1.25
CA VAL A 179 3.49 10.58 -0.80
C VAL A 179 3.44 10.19 0.66
N THR A 180 4.02 9.05 1.00
CA THR A 180 4.19 8.55 2.37
C THR A 180 5.50 7.78 2.52
N HIS A 181 5.84 7.36 3.73
CA HIS A 181 6.84 6.35 4.03
C HIS A 181 6.38 5.50 5.23
N SER A 182 6.97 4.34 5.39
CA SER A 182 6.70 3.42 6.50
C SER A 182 7.77 3.43 7.59
N ASN A 183 8.96 3.98 7.31
CA ASN A 183 10.09 4.04 8.25
C ASN A 183 10.93 5.29 7.98
N ALA A 184 11.13 6.12 9.01
CA ALA A 184 11.88 7.38 8.93
C ALA A 184 13.35 7.20 8.51
N HIS A 185 13.96 6.04 8.80
CA HIS A 185 15.39 5.79 8.59
C HIS A 185 15.72 5.02 7.31
N ASP A 186 14.74 4.72 6.46
CA ASP A 186 14.94 3.87 5.29
C ASP A 186 15.36 4.63 4.03
N SER A 187 15.32 5.97 4.06
CA SER A 187 15.53 6.83 2.87
C SER A 187 14.66 6.37 1.69
N LEU A 188 13.41 5.99 2.01
CA LEU A 188 12.44 5.41 1.09
C LEU A 188 11.11 6.13 1.16
N LEU A 189 10.60 6.55 0.00
CA LEU A 189 9.25 7.06 -0.18
C LEU A 189 8.39 6.06 -0.96
N GLU A 190 7.11 6.03 -0.62
CA GLU A 190 6.06 5.31 -1.34
C GLU A 190 5.07 6.35 -1.90
N ILE A 191 4.84 6.31 -3.21
CA ILE A 191 4.13 7.36 -3.95
C ILE A 191 2.99 6.74 -4.72
N ASN A 192 1.78 7.19 -4.45
CA ASN A 192 0.54 6.72 -5.07
C ASN A 192 -0.11 7.82 -5.92
N ALA A 193 -1.12 7.47 -6.69
CA ALA A 193 -1.96 8.44 -7.38
C ALA A 193 -2.48 9.52 -6.43
N HIS A 194 -2.67 10.73 -6.93
CA HIS A 194 -3.16 11.85 -6.13
C HIS A 194 -4.47 11.53 -5.41
N GLY A 195 -4.53 11.85 -4.13
CA GLY A 195 -5.70 11.58 -3.27
C GLY A 195 -5.82 10.13 -2.78
N ILE A 196 -4.94 9.22 -3.22
CA ILE A 196 -4.96 7.81 -2.81
C ILE A 196 -4.08 7.60 -1.58
N SER A 197 -4.66 6.98 -0.55
CA SER A 197 -3.98 6.56 0.67
C SER A 197 -4.77 5.45 1.36
N LYS A 198 -4.14 4.73 2.28
CA LYS A 198 -4.81 3.71 3.14
C LYS A 198 -6.10 4.25 3.75
N GLY A 199 -6.05 5.45 4.34
CA GLY A 199 -7.20 6.07 5.01
C GLY A 199 -8.29 6.53 4.05
N ALA A 200 -7.93 7.19 2.94
CA ALA A 200 -8.88 7.69 1.95
C ALA A 200 -9.69 6.54 1.32
N THR A 201 -9.02 5.45 0.94
CA THR A 201 -9.68 4.27 0.35
C THR A 201 -10.54 3.55 1.38
N LEU A 202 -10.05 3.38 2.62
CA LEU A 202 -10.83 2.78 3.69
C LEU A 202 -12.12 3.58 3.97
N SER A 203 -12.04 4.90 4.08
CA SER A 203 -13.22 5.77 4.26
C SER A 203 -14.22 5.60 3.13
N LYS A 204 -13.75 5.65 1.87
CA LYS A 204 -14.58 5.46 0.69
C LYS A 204 -15.34 4.13 0.69
N LEU A 205 -14.69 3.03 1.11
CA LEU A 205 -15.32 1.71 1.17
C LEU A 205 -16.28 1.58 2.37
N ALA A 206 -15.91 2.12 3.53
CA ALA A 206 -16.74 2.11 4.73
C ALA A 206 -18.04 2.92 4.54
N ASP A 207 -17.96 4.10 3.90
CA ASP A 207 -19.13 4.94 3.61
C ASP A 207 -20.12 4.26 2.66
N ARG A 208 -19.63 3.60 1.62
CA ARG A 208 -20.48 2.82 0.71
C ARG A 208 -21.24 1.68 1.42
N LYS A 209 -20.61 1.03 2.39
CA LYS A 209 -21.23 -0.04 3.15
C LYS A 209 -22.25 0.49 4.16
N SER A 210 -21.96 1.58 4.84
CA SER A 210 -22.94 2.23 5.73
C SER A 210 -24.18 2.70 4.98
N THR A 211 -24.02 3.21 3.76
CA THR A 211 -25.15 3.60 2.90
C THR A 211 -25.98 2.39 2.47
N ARG A 212 -25.36 1.26 2.12
CA ARG A 212 -26.11 0.01 1.77
C ARG A 212 -26.87 -0.55 2.97
N LEU A 213 -26.29 -0.52 4.17
CA LEU A 213 -26.97 -0.99 5.39
C LEU A 213 -28.17 -0.11 5.76
N ASN A 214 -28.14 1.18 5.44
CA ASN A 214 -29.24 2.10 5.70
C ASN A 214 -30.34 2.05 4.61
N SER A 215 -30.05 1.54 3.42
CA SER A 215 -31.02 1.44 2.32
C SER A 215 -31.77 0.08 2.28
N SER A 216 -31.45 -0.85 3.19
CA SER A 216 -32.07 -2.18 3.29
C SER A 216 -33.14 -2.27 4.38
N HIS A 217 -33.70 -1.14 4.83
CA HIS A 217 -34.80 -1.03 5.79
C HIS A 217 -36.04 -0.42 5.19
#